data_ce991e849eabfa4e71e08d83d7e3b4dd
#
_entry.id   ce991e849eabfa4e71e08d83d7e3b4dd
#
_cell.length_a   1.000
_cell.length_b   1.000
_cell.length_c   1.000
_cell.angle_alpha   90.00
_cell.angle_beta   90.00
_cell.angle_gamma   90.00
#
_symmetry.space_group_name_H-M   'P 1'
#
loop_
_entity.id
_entity.type
_entity.pdbx_description
1 polymer ?
#
loop_
_entity_poly.entity_id
_entity_poly.type
_entity_poly.pdbx_seq_one_letter_code
_entity_poly.pdbx_strand_id
1 'polypeptide(L)'
;MNTSGFHFGNIALLSKSAENHKTNKYWTVIYARKGAGMYMLEGNLVCLNDGDLLYFPPGVGFSFSADDLGDEYSVNVDASVLRFDEAWLDSLLAVFHDLDGEILRIKEARTPAMVNGLKWLSLSSLMNELSVCKEGRRPRLIMEILELISTRKDMVPISATVVPEESVPEKLEKIERYIDCHVYGKIMLDEIASYAGMNRTYFCLFFKKHFNRSMTEYINERKVELSSGMLLGTDKPIGAISSECGFTSVTYFNRIFRKIKGMSPSRYRSQHKNI
;
A
#
# COMPACT_ATOMS: atom_id res chain seq x y z
N MET A 1 -0.86 37.51 8.75
CA MET A 1 0.57 37.34 9.06
C MET A 1 0.96 35.95 8.62
N ASN A 2 1.65 35.83 7.49
CA ASN A 2 2.25 34.56 7.07
C ASN A 2 3.42 34.27 8.00
N THR A 3 3.28 33.40 8.96
CA THR A 3 4.39 32.80 9.66
C THR A 3 5.00 31.77 8.73
N SER A 4 5.93 32.27 7.89
CA SER A 4 6.71 31.51 6.93
C SER A 4 7.54 30.48 7.67
N GLY A 5 7.17 29.22 7.69
CA GLY A 5 8.03 28.18 8.23
C GLY A 5 7.29 26.98 8.81
N PHE A 6 6.02 27.10 9.12
CA PHE A 6 5.20 26.04 9.68
C PHE A 6 3.85 25.93 9.00
N HIS A 7 3.47 24.73 8.61
CA HIS A 7 2.16 24.44 8.03
C HIS A 7 1.62 23.11 8.56
N PHE A 8 0.35 23.12 8.96
CA PHE A 8 -0.40 21.90 9.25
C PHE A 8 -1.74 21.93 8.51
N GLY A 9 -2.10 20.85 7.87
CA GLY A 9 -3.37 20.72 7.16
C GLY A 9 -3.78 19.28 6.92
N ASN A 10 -5.08 19.09 6.71
CA ASN A 10 -5.63 17.84 6.23
C ASN A 10 -5.78 17.94 4.72
N ILE A 11 -5.33 16.93 4.03
CA ILE A 11 -5.38 16.83 2.57
C ILE A 11 -5.94 15.49 2.14
N ALA A 12 -6.64 15.49 1.02
CA ALA A 12 -6.95 14.27 0.30
C ALA A 12 -5.85 14.08 -0.77
N LEU A 13 -5.00 13.10 -0.59
CA LEU A 13 -4.05 12.66 -1.61
C LEU A 13 -4.85 11.86 -2.63
N LEU A 14 -5.25 12.52 -3.70
CA LEU A 14 -5.95 11.91 -4.83
C LEU A 14 -4.97 11.84 -6.00
N SER A 15 -5.09 10.84 -6.83
CA SER A 15 -4.26 10.67 -8.04
C SER A 15 -4.26 11.87 -8.99
N LYS A 16 -5.25 12.78 -8.86
CA LYS A 16 -5.37 14.01 -9.67
C LYS A 16 -4.90 15.27 -8.96
N SER A 17 -4.63 15.23 -7.67
CA SER A 17 -4.13 16.38 -6.91
C SER A 17 -2.65 16.18 -6.63
N ALA A 18 -1.82 16.74 -7.50
CA ALA A 18 -0.38 16.59 -7.44
C ALA A 18 0.23 17.36 -6.28
N GLU A 19 0.51 16.70 -5.17
CA GLU A 19 1.60 17.15 -4.31
C GLU A 19 2.91 16.55 -4.86
N ASN A 20 3.50 17.27 -5.80
CA ASN A 20 4.80 16.92 -6.39
C ASN A 20 5.87 17.80 -5.76
N HIS A 21 6.72 17.18 -4.95
CA HIS A 21 7.87 17.83 -4.34
C HIS A 21 9.17 17.28 -4.93
N LYS A 22 9.50 17.70 -6.17
CA LYS A 22 10.80 17.36 -6.79
C LYS A 22 11.99 17.79 -5.93
N THR A 23 11.78 18.85 -5.13
CA THR A 23 12.75 19.31 -4.13
C THR A 23 11.99 19.75 -2.88
N ASN A 24 12.00 18.93 -1.86
CA ASN A 24 11.37 19.27 -0.59
C ASN A 24 12.28 20.22 0.21
N LYS A 25 11.78 21.40 0.57
CA LYS A 25 12.51 22.38 1.40
C LYS A 25 12.19 22.28 2.89
N TYR A 26 11.19 21.46 3.24
CA TYR A 26 10.64 21.35 4.58
C TYR A 26 10.88 19.95 5.13
N TRP A 27 11.03 19.83 6.44
CA TRP A 27 10.70 18.59 7.10
C TRP A 27 9.21 18.35 6.92
N THR A 28 8.85 17.20 6.41
CA THR A 28 7.45 16.86 6.10
C THR A 28 7.09 15.56 6.79
N VAL A 29 6.05 15.61 7.60
CA VAL A 29 5.45 14.44 8.25
C VAL A 29 4.09 14.23 7.66
N ILE A 30 3.84 13.05 7.11
CA ILE A 30 2.55 12.68 6.52
C ILE A 30 2.00 11.50 7.30
N TYR A 31 0.80 11.63 7.80
CA TYR A 31 0.06 10.57 8.45
C TYR A 31 -1.16 10.19 7.60
N ALA A 32 -1.17 8.95 7.09
CA ALA A 32 -2.29 8.39 6.34
C ALA A 32 -3.41 8.01 7.30
N ARG A 33 -4.44 8.85 7.42
CA ARG A 33 -5.56 8.62 8.33
C ARG A 33 -6.48 7.52 7.83
N LYS A 34 -6.69 7.44 6.53
CA LYS A 34 -7.55 6.46 5.89
C LYS A 34 -7.21 6.30 4.42
N GLY A 35 -7.24 5.05 3.96
CA GLY A 35 -7.00 4.72 2.56
C GLY A 35 -5.61 4.15 2.32
N ALA A 36 -5.33 3.85 1.07
CA ALA A 36 -4.04 3.30 0.65
C ALA A 36 -3.70 3.78 -0.75
N GLY A 37 -2.42 3.77 -1.08
CA GLY A 37 -1.95 4.19 -2.39
C GLY A 37 -0.46 3.93 -2.57
N MET A 38 0.08 4.53 -3.61
CA MET A 38 1.50 4.49 -3.90
C MET A 38 2.05 5.91 -3.94
N TYR A 39 3.32 6.07 -3.62
CA TYR A 39 4.04 7.33 -3.83
C TYR A 39 5.44 7.04 -4.40
N MET A 40 5.95 8.01 -5.11
CA MET A 40 7.31 7.97 -5.65
C MET A 40 8.27 8.60 -4.63
N LEU A 41 9.34 7.92 -4.30
CA LEU A 41 10.42 8.43 -3.47
C LEU A 41 11.74 8.22 -4.20
N GLU A 42 12.40 9.31 -4.60
CA GLU A 42 13.69 9.29 -5.30
C GLU A 42 13.73 8.31 -6.49
N GLY A 43 12.63 8.25 -7.26
CA GLY A 43 12.49 7.35 -8.41
C GLY A 43 12.00 5.94 -8.09
N ASN A 44 11.79 5.61 -6.82
CA ASN A 44 11.28 4.30 -6.39
C ASN A 44 9.83 4.37 -5.96
N LEU A 45 9.06 3.34 -6.32
CA LEU A 45 7.65 3.24 -5.97
C LEU A 45 7.51 2.61 -4.58
N VAL A 46 6.86 3.32 -3.68
CA VAL A 46 6.65 2.89 -2.27
C VAL A 46 5.16 2.87 -1.95
N CYS A 47 4.75 1.90 -1.16
CA CYS A 47 3.36 1.77 -0.72
C CYS A 47 3.09 2.61 0.52
N LEU A 48 1.88 3.19 0.55
CA LEU A 48 1.32 3.88 1.69
C LEU A 48 0.02 3.18 2.09
N ASN A 49 -0.08 2.79 3.34
CA ASN A 49 -1.27 2.12 3.87
C ASN A 49 -1.94 2.98 4.96
N ASP A 50 -3.16 2.60 5.29
CA ASP A 50 -3.91 3.16 6.40
C ASP A 50 -3.10 3.09 7.71
N GLY A 51 -2.97 4.22 8.39
CA GLY A 51 -2.20 4.34 9.63
C GLY A 51 -0.69 4.53 9.46
N ASP A 52 -0.14 4.48 8.25
CA ASP A 52 1.28 4.73 8.04
C ASP A 52 1.64 6.20 8.26
N LEU A 53 2.83 6.40 8.84
CA LEU A 53 3.42 7.71 9.00
C LEU A 53 4.73 7.78 8.23
N LEU A 54 4.86 8.81 7.41
CA LEU A 54 6.04 9.09 6.60
C LEU A 54 6.76 10.33 7.13
N TYR A 55 8.08 10.28 7.19
CA TYR A 55 8.95 11.39 7.53
C TYR A 55 9.91 11.65 6.38
N PHE A 56 9.87 12.85 5.83
CA PHE A 56 10.74 13.31 4.76
C PHE A 56 11.55 14.51 5.22
N PRO A 57 12.89 14.40 5.32
CA PRO A 57 13.74 15.55 5.58
C PRO A 57 13.86 16.47 4.37
N PRO A 58 14.37 17.70 4.52
CA PRO A 58 14.68 18.56 3.40
C PRO A 58 15.68 17.92 2.43
N GLY A 59 15.49 18.17 1.14
CA GLY A 59 16.33 17.63 0.06
C GLY A 59 15.78 16.32 -0.53
N VAL A 60 14.92 15.61 0.16
CA VAL A 60 14.33 14.36 -0.34
C VAL A 60 13.15 14.66 -1.28
N GLY A 61 13.22 14.17 -2.50
CA GLY A 61 12.14 14.28 -3.48
C GLY A 61 11.10 13.16 -3.32
N PHE A 62 9.83 13.54 -3.23
CA PHE A 62 8.71 12.59 -3.22
C PHE A 62 7.53 13.12 -4.03
N SER A 63 6.68 12.23 -4.54
CA SER A 63 5.49 12.58 -5.31
C SER A 63 4.36 11.59 -5.09
N PHE A 64 3.14 12.13 -5.01
CA PHE A 64 1.89 11.37 -5.00
C PHE A 64 1.12 11.56 -6.31
N SER A 65 1.74 12.18 -7.32
CA SER A 65 1.10 12.52 -8.59
C SER A 65 0.87 11.30 -9.47
N ALA A 66 -0.31 11.23 -10.10
CA ALA A 66 -0.60 10.24 -11.13
C ALA A 66 0.33 10.37 -12.35
N ASP A 67 0.81 11.59 -12.66
CA ASP A 67 1.74 11.81 -13.76
C ASP A 67 3.09 11.11 -13.54
N ASP A 68 3.52 11.00 -12.27
CA ASP A 68 4.75 10.29 -11.91
C ASP A 68 4.50 8.79 -11.67
N LEU A 69 3.28 8.41 -11.31
CA LEU A 69 2.90 7.04 -10.94
C LEU A 69 2.27 6.27 -12.10
N GLY A 70 1.74 6.98 -13.12
CA GLY A 70 0.86 6.42 -14.16
C GLY A 70 -0.61 6.31 -13.70
N ASP A 71 -1.54 6.43 -14.62
CA ASP A 71 -3.00 6.42 -14.37
C ASP A 71 -3.50 5.16 -13.63
N GLU A 72 -2.69 4.11 -13.60
CA GLU A 72 -3.02 2.82 -13.01
C GLU A 72 -2.86 2.80 -11.48
N TYR A 73 -2.09 3.74 -10.91
CA TYR A 73 -1.82 3.81 -9.48
C TYR A 73 -2.67 4.92 -8.86
N SER A 74 -3.93 4.60 -8.58
CA SER A 74 -4.81 5.55 -7.91
C SER A 74 -4.41 5.70 -6.45
N VAL A 75 -4.03 6.92 -6.05
CA VAL A 75 -3.89 7.31 -4.66
C VAL A 75 -5.24 7.82 -4.19
N ASN A 76 -5.79 7.21 -3.15
CA ASN A 76 -6.97 7.71 -2.44
C ASN A 76 -6.70 7.61 -0.95
N VAL A 77 -5.99 8.59 -0.44
CA VAL A 77 -5.56 8.65 0.95
C VAL A 77 -6.00 9.97 1.57
N ASP A 78 -6.74 9.89 2.65
CA ASP A 78 -7.02 11.01 3.53
C ASP A 78 -5.86 11.14 4.53
N ALA A 79 -5.12 12.22 4.47
CA ALA A 79 -3.89 12.41 5.21
C ALA A 79 -3.86 13.71 6.01
N SER A 80 -3.13 13.70 7.12
CA SER A 80 -2.69 14.89 7.84
C SER A 80 -1.23 15.17 7.52
N VAL A 81 -0.90 16.40 7.17
CA VAL A 81 0.45 16.82 6.80
C VAL A 81 0.94 17.91 7.72
N LEU A 82 2.10 17.70 8.28
CA LEU A 82 2.85 18.66 9.09
C LEU A 82 4.13 19.02 8.34
N ARG A 83 4.38 20.32 8.10
CA ARG A 83 5.59 20.83 7.46
C ARG A 83 6.21 21.92 8.29
N PHE A 84 7.53 21.93 8.40
CA PHE A 84 8.29 22.99 9.05
C PHE A 84 9.66 23.15 8.40
N ASP A 85 10.18 24.38 8.43
CA ASP A 85 11.52 24.70 7.92
C ASP A 85 12.53 24.94 9.07
N GLU A 86 13.78 25.16 8.66
CA GLU A 86 14.87 25.38 9.61
C GLU A 86 14.69 26.66 10.41
N ALA A 87 14.23 27.72 9.76
CA ALA A 87 14.01 29.03 10.42
C ALA A 87 12.96 28.92 11.53
N TRP A 88 11.93 28.09 11.31
CA TRP A 88 10.92 27.84 12.33
C TRP A 88 11.49 27.03 13.50
N LEU A 89 12.31 26.01 13.26
CA LEU A 89 12.99 25.25 14.31
C LEU A 89 13.92 26.16 15.13
N ASP A 90 14.67 27.06 14.49
CA ASP A 90 15.53 28.04 15.17
C ASP A 90 14.71 29.02 16.01
N SER A 91 13.52 29.41 15.55
CA SER A 91 12.63 30.25 16.35
C SER A 91 12.11 29.58 17.61
N LEU A 92 11.94 28.24 17.60
CA LEU A 92 11.59 27.50 18.81
C LEU A 92 12.72 27.51 19.81
N LEU A 93 13.99 27.35 19.38
CA LEU A 93 15.15 27.42 20.25
C LEU A 93 15.32 28.79 20.91
N ALA A 94 15.00 29.85 20.21
CA ALA A 94 15.04 31.20 20.76
C ALA A 94 14.08 31.40 21.96
N VAL A 95 13.05 30.56 22.07
CA VAL A 95 12.03 30.62 23.13
C VAL A 95 12.20 29.48 24.13
N PHE A 96 12.57 28.29 23.67
CA PHE A 96 12.63 27.07 24.47
C PHE A 96 14.05 26.45 24.37
N HIS A 97 14.98 26.93 25.19
CA HIS A 97 16.37 26.48 25.19
C HIS A 97 16.53 24.99 25.53
N ASP A 98 15.59 24.42 26.29
CA ASP A 98 15.62 23.01 26.68
C ASP A 98 15.39 22.04 25.52
N LEU A 99 15.00 22.55 24.31
CA LEU A 99 14.77 21.74 23.12
C LEU A 99 16.01 21.54 22.23
N ASP A 100 17.17 22.04 22.63
CA ASP A 100 18.40 21.94 21.85
C ASP A 100 18.67 20.51 21.35
N GLY A 101 18.54 19.54 22.24
CA GLY A 101 18.80 18.14 21.92
C GLY A 101 17.80 17.55 20.93
N GLU A 102 16.51 17.86 21.06
CA GLU A 102 15.45 17.40 20.17
C GLU A 102 15.60 18.00 18.77
N ILE A 103 15.80 19.28 18.68
CA ILE A 103 15.91 20.01 17.42
C ILE A 103 17.18 19.61 16.67
N LEU A 104 18.30 19.43 17.38
CA LEU A 104 19.54 18.93 16.79
C LEU A 104 19.33 17.55 16.16
N ARG A 105 18.70 16.62 16.89
CA ARG A 105 18.40 15.28 16.37
C ARG A 105 17.50 15.33 15.13
N ILE A 106 16.49 16.23 15.09
CA ILE A 106 15.62 16.42 13.91
C ILE A 106 16.44 16.95 12.73
N LYS A 107 17.32 17.94 12.95
CA LYS A 107 18.17 18.52 11.90
C LYS A 107 19.18 17.52 11.33
N GLU A 108 19.71 16.65 12.16
CA GLU A 108 20.65 15.59 11.76
C GLU A 108 19.98 14.42 11.05
N ALA A 109 18.67 14.25 11.25
CA ALA A 109 17.89 13.17 10.68
C ALA A 109 17.61 13.39 9.19
N ARG A 110 18.60 13.11 8.32
CA ARG A 110 18.56 13.33 6.87
C ARG A 110 18.01 12.17 6.06
N THR A 111 17.66 11.06 6.68
CA THR A 111 17.15 9.86 5.99
C THR A 111 15.61 9.84 6.05
N PRO A 112 14.91 9.68 4.92
CA PRO A 112 13.47 9.46 4.93
C PRO A 112 13.14 8.19 5.72
N ALA A 113 12.05 8.21 6.46
CA ALA A 113 11.68 7.10 7.31
C ALA A 113 10.17 6.89 7.34
N MET A 114 9.76 5.64 7.60
CA MET A 114 8.37 5.24 7.73
C MET A 114 8.16 4.53 9.07
N VAL A 115 6.98 4.70 9.62
CA VAL A 115 6.49 3.90 10.75
C VAL A 115 5.14 3.34 10.38
N ASN A 116 4.98 2.04 10.59
CA ASN A 116 3.66 1.42 10.52
C ASN A 116 2.81 1.89 11.71
N GLY A 117 1.62 2.42 11.44
CA GLY A 117 0.76 3.03 12.44
C GLY A 117 0.38 2.15 13.63
N LEU A 118 0.40 0.81 13.45
CA LEU A 118 0.17 -0.14 14.54
C LEU A 118 1.31 -0.16 15.57
N LYS A 119 2.53 0.25 15.18
CA LYS A 119 3.69 0.28 16.07
C LYS A 119 3.83 1.59 16.84
N TRP A 120 3.23 2.67 16.35
CA TRP A 120 3.38 4.00 16.95
C TRP A 120 2.04 4.68 17.27
N LEU A 121 1.24 4.00 18.08
CA LEU A 121 -0.11 4.45 18.49
C LEU A 121 -0.10 5.85 19.13
N SER A 122 0.97 6.22 19.83
CA SER A 122 1.10 7.56 20.45
C SER A 122 1.17 8.66 19.39
N LEU A 123 2.00 8.50 18.36
CA LEU A 123 2.16 9.52 17.32
C LEU A 123 0.92 9.61 16.42
N SER A 124 0.33 8.48 16.04
CA SER A 124 -0.92 8.47 15.28
C SER A 124 -2.07 9.10 16.06
N SER A 125 -2.14 8.87 17.37
CA SER A 125 -3.12 9.53 18.26
C SER A 125 -2.93 11.05 18.28
N LEU A 126 -1.68 11.52 18.44
CA LEU A 126 -1.36 12.96 18.43
C LEU A 126 -1.69 13.61 17.08
N MET A 127 -1.36 12.97 15.97
CA MET A 127 -1.68 13.45 14.61
C MET A 127 -3.20 13.53 14.39
N ASN A 128 -3.96 12.54 14.87
CA ASN A 128 -5.42 12.57 14.84
C ASN A 128 -5.97 13.70 15.72
N GLU A 129 -5.49 13.84 16.96
CA GLU A 129 -5.91 14.91 17.84
C GLU A 129 -5.58 16.29 17.24
N LEU A 130 -4.39 16.46 16.66
CA LEU A 130 -3.99 17.69 15.99
C LEU A 130 -4.93 18.06 14.84
N SER A 131 -5.49 17.06 14.13
CA SER A 131 -6.40 17.26 13.01
C SER A 131 -7.77 17.84 13.40
N VAL A 132 -8.21 17.61 14.63
CA VAL A 132 -9.56 17.99 15.12
C VAL A 132 -9.53 18.97 16.29
N CYS A 133 -8.36 19.27 16.88
CA CYS A 133 -8.25 20.11 18.05
C CYS A 133 -8.49 21.59 17.75
N LYS A 134 -8.92 22.33 18.79
CA LYS A 134 -8.98 23.80 18.77
C LYS A 134 -7.57 24.40 18.73
N GLU A 135 -7.42 25.57 18.12
CA GLU A 135 -6.11 26.22 17.89
C GLU A 135 -5.24 26.35 19.14
N GLY A 136 -5.80 26.63 20.30
CA GLY A 136 -5.04 26.78 21.55
C GLY A 136 -4.33 25.49 22.06
N ARG A 137 -4.74 24.31 21.59
CA ARG A 137 -4.07 23.02 21.94
C ARG A 137 -2.97 22.63 20.96
N ARG A 138 -2.95 23.21 19.77
CA ARG A 138 -2.00 22.86 18.69
C ARG A 138 -0.55 22.97 19.10
N PRO A 139 -0.07 24.06 19.75
CA PRO A 139 1.34 24.19 20.12
C PRO A 139 1.84 23.02 20.98
N ARG A 140 1.05 22.62 21.97
CA ARG A 140 1.41 21.50 22.85
C ARG A 140 1.53 20.19 22.06
N LEU A 141 0.54 19.87 21.21
CA LEU A 141 0.56 18.66 20.41
C LEU A 141 1.73 18.64 19.43
N ILE A 142 2.08 19.77 18.85
CA ILE A 142 3.22 19.89 17.95
C ILE A 142 4.52 19.61 18.72
N MET A 143 4.68 20.13 19.92
CA MET A 143 5.87 19.87 20.74
C MET A 143 6.00 18.38 21.10
N GLU A 144 4.91 17.73 21.50
CA GLU A 144 4.89 16.29 21.76
C GLU A 144 5.23 15.46 20.49
N ILE A 145 4.74 15.89 19.32
CA ILE A 145 5.09 15.28 18.04
C ILE A 145 6.57 15.44 17.71
N LEU A 146 7.14 16.64 17.91
CA LEU A 146 8.56 16.89 17.66
C LEU A 146 9.45 16.04 18.57
N GLU A 147 9.11 15.92 19.85
CA GLU A 147 9.80 15.06 20.80
C GLU A 147 9.83 13.60 20.32
N LEU A 148 8.67 13.06 19.93
CA LEU A 148 8.59 11.69 19.41
C LEU A 148 9.42 11.52 18.12
N ILE A 149 9.34 12.46 17.18
CA ILE A 149 10.10 12.41 15.93
C ILE A 149 11.60 12.48 16.20
N SER A 150 12.03 13.29 17.18
CA SER A 150 13.44 13.46 17.51
C SER A 150 14.09 12.16 17.99
N THR A 151 13.37 11.32 18.71
CA THR A 151 13.88 10.03 19.20
C THR A 151 14.04 9.00 18.10
N ARG A 152 13.30 9.14 16.99
CA ARG A 152 13.22 8.19 15.84
C ARG A 152 13.07 6.72 16.27
N LYS A 153 12.61 6.49 17.48
CA LYS A 153 12.34 5.15 17.98
C LYS A 153 11.28 4.49 17.07
N ASP A 154 11.57 3.29 16.62
CA ASP A 154 10.68 2.51 15.72
C ASP A 154 10.52 3.07 14.29
N MET A 155 11.21 4.15 13.94
CA MET A 155 11.29 4.60 12.54
C MET A 155 12.20 3.67 11.74
N VAL A 156 11.67 3.08 10.70
CA VAL A 156 12.45 2.31 9.73
C VAL A 156 12.85 3.26 8.61
N PRO A 157 14.15 3.41 8.31
CA PRO A 157 14.56 4.14 7.14
C PRO A 157 13.79 3.61 5.93
N ILE A 158 13.15 4.50 5.20
CA ILE A 158 12.76 4.18 3.84
C ILE A 158 14.08 4.24 3.06
N SER A 159 14.96 3.26 3.30
CA SER A 159 15.85 2.91 2.23
C SER A 159 14.90 2.69 1.06
N ALA A 160 15.19 3.31 -0.09
CA ALA A 160 14.79 2.66 -1.30
C ALA A 160 15.12 1.20 -1.02
N THR A 161 14.16 0.46 -0.55
CA THR A 161 14.22 -0.97 -0.66
C THR A 161 14.21 -1.11 -2.17
N VAL A 162 15.40 -1.00 -2.71
CA VAL A 162 15.77 -1.87 -3.77
C VAL A 162 15.33 -3.21 -3.22
N VAL A 163 14.05 -3.55 -3.44
CA VAL A 163 13.64 -4.94 -3.53
C VAL A 163 14.76 -5.48 -4.40
N PRO A 164 15.60 -6.42 -3.91
CA PRO A 164 16.65 -6.97 -4.75
C PRO A 164 15.92 -7.23 -6.04
N GLU A 165 16.39 -6.66 -7.15
CA GLU A 165 15.66 -6.62 -8.41
C GLU A 165 15.43 -8.04 -8.88
N GLU A 166 14.47 -8.72 -8.25
CA GLU A 166 13.75 -9.74 -8.97
C GLU A 166 13.13 -8.98 -10.12
N SER A 167 13.61 -9.22 -11.30
CA SER A 167 13.07 -8.59 -12.50
C SER A 167 11.57 -8.80 -12.54
N VAL A 168 10.82 -7.89 -13.14
CA VAL A 168 9.36 -8.06 -13.27
C VAL A 168 9.00 -9.47 -13.76
N PRO A 169 9.70 -10.07 -14.75
CA PRO A 169 9.48 -11.45 -15.16
C PRO A 169 9.65 -12.48 -14.02
N GLU A 170 10.68 -12.36 -13.20
CA GLU A 170 10.91 -13.29 -12.08
C GLU A 170 9.80 -13.21 -11.03
N LYS A 171 9.33 -11.99 -10.73
CA LYS A 171 8.19 -11.79 -9.83
C LYS A 171 6.90 -12.40 -10.38
N LEU A 172 6.65 -12.25 -11.67
CA LEU A 172 5.50 -12.86 -12.35
C LEU A 172 5.55 -14.38 -12.28
N GLU A 173 6.68 -14.97 -12.63
CA GLU A 173 6.89 -16.42 -12.56
C GLU A 173 6.72 -16.96 -11.13
N LYS A 174 7.22 -16.22 -10.14
CA LYS A 174 7.07 -16.55 -8.72
C LYS A 174 5.60 -16.57 -8.29
N ILE A 175 4.84 -15.55 -8.71
CA ILE A 175 3.40 -15.43 -8.42
C ILE A 175 2.62 -16.57 -9.10
N GLU A 176 2.88 -16.84 -10.39
CA GLU A 176 2.23 -17.92 -11.14
C GLU A 176 2.53 -19.29 -10.50
N ARG A 177 3.78 -19.54 -10.18
CA ARG A 177 4.20 -20.79 -9.50
C ARG A 177 3.47 -20.95 -8.16
N TYR A 178 3.35 -19.89 -7.36
CA TYR A 178 2.60 -19.94 -6.09
C TYR A 178 1.13 -20.31 -6.34
N ILE A 179 0.49 -19.65 -7.31
CA ILE A 179 -0.91 -19.92 -7.64
C ILE A 179 -1.08 -21.38 -8.10
N ASP A 180 -0.23 -21.86 -9.01
CA ASP A 180 -0.31 -23.22 -9.54
C ASP A 180 -0.12 -24.28 -8.44
N CYS A 181 0.76 -24.04 -7.49
CA CYS A 181 0.97 -24.93 -6.34
C CYS A 181 -0.22 -24.96 -5.37
N HIS A 182 -0.97 -23.86 -5.26
CA HIS A 182 -2.02 -23.70 -4.25
C HIS A 182 -3.44 -23.61 -4.84
N VAL A 183 -3.59 -23.78 -6.17
CA VAL A 183 -4.86 -23.59 -6.89
C VAL A 183 -6.00 -24.47 -6.40
N TYR A 184 -5.70 -25.65 -5.88
CA TYR A 184 -6.68 -26.59 -5.33
C TYR A 184 -7.19 -26.18 -3.93
N GLY A 185 -6.52 -25.24 -3.29
CA GLY A 185 -6.84 -24.75 -1.95
C GLY A 185 -7.43 -23.34 -1.93
N LYS A 186 -7.44 -22.78 -0.72
CA LYS A 186 -7.78 -21.38 -0.49
C LYS A 186 -6.48 -20.56 -0.54
N ILE A 187 -6.34 -19.69 -1.52
CA ILE A 187 -5.22 -18.76 -1.60
C ILE A 187 -5.61 -17.47 -0.87
N MET A 188 -4.87 -17.12 0.17
CA MET A 188 -5.05 -15.89 0.89
C MET A 188 -4.22 -14.77 0.24
N LEU A 189 -4.84 -13.62 0.03
CA LEU A 189 -4.18 -12.48 -0.62
C LEU A 189 -2.91 -12.03 0.14
N ASP A 190 -2.96 -12.04 1.47
CA ASP A 190 -1.84 -11.62 2.30
C ASP A 190 -0.65 -12.59 2.22
N GLU A 191 -0.93 -13.89 2.07
CA GLU A 191 0.10 -14.93 1.94
C GLU A 191 0.86 -14.83 0.61
N ILE A 192 0.13 -14.72 -0.51
CA ILE A 192 0.76 -14.59 -1.83
C ILE A 192 1.48 -13.24 -1.99
N ALA A 193 0.93 -12.16 -1.44
CA ALA A 193 1.60 -10.86 -1.44
C ALA A 193 2.92 -10.92 -0.67
N SER A 194 2.91 -11.52 0.54
CA SER A 194 4.12 -11.72 1.35
C SER A 194 5.13 -12.62 0.63
N TYR A 195 4.68 -13.71 -0.01
CA TYR A 195 5.53 -14.59 -0.80
C TYR A 195 6.20 -13.87 -1.97
N ALA A 196 5.48 -12.96 -2.63
CA ALA A 196 6.01 -12.13 -3.70
C ALA A 196 6.87 -10.94 -3.19
N GLY A 197 7.09 -10.83 -1.87
CA GLY A 197 7.84 -9.72 -1.28
C GLY A 197 7.11 -8.37 -1.38
N MET A 198 5.79 -8.40 -1.46
CA MET A 198 4.93 -7.23 -1.66
C MET A 198 3.95 -7.08 -0.50
N ASN A 199 3.56 -5.84 -0.18
CA ASN A 199 2.37 -5.67 0.64
C ASN A 199 1.10 -5.91 -0.20
N ARG A 200 -0.03 -6.09 0.49
CA ARG A 200 -1.32 -6.42 -0.12
C ARG A 200 -1.76 -5.44 -1.21
N THR A 201 -1.61 -4.15 -0.94
CA THR A 201 -2.05 -3.09 -1.86
C THR A 201 -1.23 -3.08 -3.14
N TYR A 202 0.10 -3.11 -2.99
CA TYR A 202 1.01 -3.16 -4.13
C TYR A 202 0.81 -4.44 -4.96
N PHE A 203 0.67 -5.58 -4.29
CA PHE A 203 0.39 -6.85 -4.97
C PHE A 203 -0.87 -6.77 -5.84
N CYS A 204 -1.97 -6.21 -5.33
CA CYS A 204 -3.20 -6.08 -6.11
C CYS A 204 -3.00 -5.22 -7.36
N LEU A 205 -2.29 -4.10 -7.23
CA LEU A 205 -1.99 -3.19 -8.35
C LEU A 205 -1.03 -3.85 -9.34
N PHE A 206 0.07 -4.42 -8.84
CA PHE A 206 1.06 -5.15 -9.63
C PHE A 206 0.39 -6.30 -10.41
N PHE A 207 -0.43 -7.09 -9.72
CA PHE A 207 -1.15 -8.21 -10.33
C PHE A 207 -2.09 -7.74 -11.45
N LYS A 208 -2.93 -6.72 -11.17
CA LYS A 208 -3.86 -6.17 -12.15
C LYS A 208 -3.13 -5.60 -13.37
N LYS A 209 -2.01 -4.90 -13.15
CA LYS A 209 -1.19 -4.32 -14.21
C LYS A 209 -0.63 -5.39 -15.15
N HIS A 210 -0.05 -6.45 -14.61
CA HIS A 210 0.68 -7.43 -15.42
C HIS A 210 -0.18 -8.57 -15.94
N PHE A 211 -1.25 -8.92 -15.24
CA PHE A 211 -2.19 -9.96 -15.64
C PHE A 211 -3.48 -9.43 -16.30
N ASN A 212 -3.67 -8.09 -16.38
CA ASN A 212 -4.87 -7.42 -16.92
C ASN A 212 -6.20 -7.89 -16.31
N ARG A 213 -6.16 -8.42 -15.08
CA ARG A 213 -7.31 -8.94 -14.33
C ARG A 213 -7.00 -9.01 -12.84
N SER A 214 -8.02 -9.11 -12.00
CA SER A 214 -7.80 -9.30 -10.57
C SER A 214 -7.26 -10.71 -10.26
N MET A 215 -6.59 -10.87 -9.13
CA MET A 215 -6.12 -12.18 -8.64
C MET A 215 -7.28 -13.19 -8.53
N THR A 216 -8.44 -12.75 -8.05
CA THR A 216 -9.62 -13.61 -7.92
C THR A 216 -10.11 -14.11 -9.30
N GLU A 217 -10.12 -13.26 -10.31
CA GLU A 217 -10.51 -13.65 -11.68
C GLU A 217 -9.50 -14.64 -12.24
N TYR A 218 -8.22 -14.37 -12.11
CA TYR A 218 -7.16 -15.26 -12.57
C TYR A 218 -7.23 -16.66 -11.92
N ILE A 219 -7.37 -16.72 -10.59
CA ILE A 219 -7.50 -17.99 -9.87
C ILE A 219 -8.77 -18.74 -10.32
N ASN A 220 -9.88 -18.05 -10.51
CA ASN A 220 -11.11 -18.68 -10.97
C ASN A 220 -10.97 -19.26 -12.40
N GLU A 221 -10.27 -18.56 -13.28
CA GLU A 221 -9.97 -19.07 -14.63
C GLU A 221 -9.12 -20.34 -14.58
N ARG A 222 -8.04 -20.35 -13.78
CA ARG A 222 -7.20 -21.53 -13.58
C ARG A 222 -7.99 -22.71 -13.02
N LYS A 223 -8.83 -22.49 -12.00
CA LYS A 223 -9.71 -23.51 -11.42
C LYS A 223 -10.72 -24.07 -12.45
N VAL A 224 -11.29 -23.21 -13.29
CA VAL A 224 -12.20 -23.62 -14.37
C VAL A 224 -11.47 -24.41 -15.43
N GLU A 225 -10.24 -24.07 -15.75
CA GLU A 225 -9.43 -24.82 -16.73
C GLU A 225 -9.12 -26.24 -16.24
N LEU A 226 -8.66 -26.35 -14.99
CA LEU A 226 -8.45 -27.65 -14.33
C LEU A 226 -9.74 -28.48 -14.28
N SER A 227 -10.86 -27.86 -13.87
CA SER A 227 -12.15 -28.55 -13.82
C SER A 227 -12.64 -29.00 -15.20
N SER A 228 -12.34 -28.24 -16.24
CA SER A 228 -12.66 -28.62 -17.63
C SER A 228 -11.94 -29.90 -18.06
N GLY A 229 -10.65 -30.02 -17.72
CA GLY A 229 -9.88 -31.25 -17.95
C GLY A 229 -10.47 -32.45 -17.18
N MET A 230 -10.86 -32.25 -15.91
CA MET A 230 -11.47 -33.31 -15.09
C MET A 230 -12.87 -33.71 -15.58
N LEU A 231 -13.66 -32.75 -16.10
CA LEU A 231 -14.98 -33.01 -16.68
C LEU A 231 -14.90 -33.95 -17.90
N LEU A 232 -13.84 -33.82 -18.70
CA LEU A 232 -13.62 -34.64 -19.89
C LEU A 232 -12.92 -35.96 -19.56
N GLY A 233 -11.98 -35.93 -18.65
CA GLY A 233 -11.13 -37.09 -18.32
C GLY A 233 -11.71 -38.05 -17.29
N THR A 234 -12.82 -37.69 -16.61
CA THR A 234 -13.39 -38.53 -15.54
C THR A 234 -14.92 -38.55 -15.57
N ASP A 235 -15.51 -39.56 -14.89
CA ASP A 235 -16.96 -39.68 -14.64
C ASP A 235 -17.38 -39.13 -13.28
N LYS A 236 -16.47 -38.46 -12.57
CA LYS A 236 -16.75 -37.89 -11.24
C LYS A 236 -17.98 -36.97 -11.27
N PRO A 237 -18.79 -36.98 -10.20
CA PRO A 237 -19.89 -36.02 -10.06
C PRO A 237 -19.37 -34.57 -10.12
N ILE A 238 -20.17 -33.68 -10.70
CA ILE A 238 -19.80 -32.27 -10.86
C ILE A 238 -19.49 -31.62 -9.52
N GLY A 239 -20.22 -31.98 -8.46
CA GLY A 239 -19.95 -31.50 -7.10
C GLY A 239 -18.59 -31.93 -6.56
N ALA A 240 -18.16 -33.17 -6.85
CA ALA A 240 -16.84 -33.67 -6.46
C ALA A 240 -15.74 -32.90 -7.21
N ILE A 241 -15.87 -32.70 -8.54
CA ILE A 241 -14.92 -31.91 -9.33
C ILE A 241 -14.81 -30.46 -8.80
N SER A 242 -15.95 -29.84 -8.50
CA SER A 242 -16.00 -28.50 -7.91
C SER A 242 -15.14 -28.41 -6.63
N SER A 243 -15.32 -29.37 -5.72
CA SER A 243 -14.57 -29.41 -4.44
C SER A 243 -13.10 -29.71 -4.67
N GLU A 244 -12.73 -30.66 -5.53
CA GLU A 244 -11.36 -31.01 -5.86
C GLU A 244 -10.61 -29.83 -6.53
N CYS A 245 -11.30 -29.01 -7.30
CA CYS A 245 -10.74 -27.77 -7.88
C CYS A 245 -10.75 -26.57 -6.91
N GLY A 246 -11.06 -26.80 -5.63
CA GLY A 246 -10.97 -25.77 -4.59
C GLY A 246 -12.05 -24.70 -4.64
N PHE A 247 -13.21 -24.97 -5.20
CA PHE A 247 -14.37 -24.09 -5.07
C PHE A 247 -15.10 -24.31 -3.75
N THR A 248 -15.49 -23.22 -3.10
CA THR A 248 -16.18 -23.26 -1.78
C THR A 248 -17.63 -23.73 -1.88
N SER A 249 -18.26 -23.62 -3.06
CA SER A 249 -19.61 -24.14 -3.30
C SER A 249 -19.82 -24.48 -4.77
N VAL A 250 -20.65 -25.49 -5.01
CA VAL A 250 -21.06 -25.90 -6.38
C VAL A 250 -21.85 -24.81 -7.09
N THR A 251 -22.62 -24.02 -6.37
CA THR A 251 -23.36 -22.89 -6.92
C THR A 251 -22.43 -21.81 -7.48
N TYR A 252 -21.40 -21.47 -6.69
CA TYR A 252 -20.38 -20.51 -7.13
C TYR A 252 -19.59 -21.05 -8.31
N PHE A 253 -19.17 -22.32 -8.27
CA PHE A 253 -18.53 -23.02 -9.38
C PHE A 253 -19.36 -22.93 -10.68
N ASN A 254 -20.62 -23.34 -10.65
CA ASN A 254 -21.49 -23.32 -11.82
C ASN A 254 -21.62 -21.91 -12.42
N ARG A 255 -21.71 -20.88 -11.58
CA ARG A 255 -21.79 -19.48 -12.02
C ARG A 255 -20.50 -19.05 -12.71
N ILE A 256 -19.36 -19.32 -12.11
CA ILE A 256 -18.04 -18.95 -12.65
C ILE A 256 -17.72 -19.73 -13.89
N PHE A 257 -17.95 -21.05 -13.89
CA PHE A 257 -17.74 -21.89 -15.07
C PHE A 257 -18.57 -21.42 -16.26
N ARG A 258 -19.87 -21.11 -16.04
CA ARG A 258 -20.73 -20.56 -17.10
C ARG A 258 -20.25 -19.20 -17.58
N LYS A 259 -19.77 -18.35 -16.71
CA LYS A 259 -19.21 -17.04 -17.08
C LYS A 259 -17.99 -17.21 -18.01
N ILE A 260 -17.11 -18.18 -17.74
CA ILE A 260 -15.84 -18.36 -18.46
C ILE A 260 -16.02 -19.21 -19.71
N LYS A 261 -16.76 -20.32 -19.65
CA LYS A 261 -16.92 -21.27 -20.74
C LYS A 261 -18.21 -21.08 -21.57
N GLY A 262 -19.07 -20.11 -21.19
CA GLY A 262 -20.33 -19.82 -21.88
C GLY A 262 -21.45 -20.82 -21.64
N MET A 263 -21.19 -21.94 -20.96
CA MET A 263 -22.18 -23.01 -20.71
C MET A 263 -21.96 -23.65 -19.32
N SER A 264 -22.96 -24.42 -18.85
CA SER A 264 -22.84 -25.13 -17.59
C SER A 264 -21.82 -26.28 -17.67
N PRO A 265 -21.22 -26.70 -16.52
CA PRO A 265 -20.29 -27.83 -16.47
C PRO A 265 -20.91 -29.14 -17.02
N SER A 266 -22.19 -29.38 -16.74
CA SER A 266 -22.91 -30.56 -17.23
C SER A 266 -23.02 -30.55 -18.78
N ARG A 267 -23.38 -29.39 -19.34
CA ARG A 267 -23.47 -29.23 -20.78
C ARG A 267 -22.10 -29.31 -21.45
N TYR A 268 -21.08 -28.74 -20.82
CA TYR A 268 -19.69 -28.84 -21.27
C TYR A 268 -19.24 -30.30 -21.37
N ARG A 269 -19.51 -31.10 -20.34
CA ARG A 269 -19.21 -32.54 -20.34
C ARG A 269 -19.92 -33.25 -21.45
N SER A 270 -21.27 -33.08 -21.60
CA SER A 270 -22.06 -33.81 -22.62
C SER A 270 -21.67 -33.45 -24.06
N GLN A 271 -21.21 -32.24 -24.30
CA GLN A 271 -20.84 -31.80 -25.65
C GLN A 271 -19.42 -32.21 -26.08
N HIS A 272 -18.48 -32.34 -25.11
CA HIS A 272 -17.07 -32.51 -25.44
C HIS A 272 -16.50 -33.88 -25.02
N LYS A 273 -17.24 -34.70 -24.27
CA LYS A 273 -16.81 -36.05 -23.87
C LYS A 273 -17.01 -37.12 -24.95
N ASN A 274 -17.77 -36.80 -25.99
CA ASN A 274 -18.12 -37.74 -27.10
C ASN A 274 -17.28 -37.50 -28.36
N ILE A 275 -16.17 -36.81 -28.24
CA ILE A 275 -15.15 -36.66 -29.27
C ILE A 275 -13.90 -37.41 -28.79
#